data_bbcca235a0af55d74ebd96b224f4fa21
#
_entry.id   bbcca235a0af55d74ebd96b224f4fa21
#
_cell.length_a   1.000
_cell.length_b   1.000
_cell.length_c   1.000
_cell.angle_alpha   90.00
_cell.angle_beta   90.00
_cell.angle_gamma   90.00
#
_symmetry.space_group_name_H-M   'P 1'
#
loop_
_entity.id
_entity.type
_entity.pdbx_description
1 polymer ?
#
loop_
_entity_poly.entity_id
_entity_poly.type
_entity_poly.pdbx_seq_one_letter_code
_entity_poly.pdbx_strand_id
1 'polypeptide(L)'
;MSPDDIATCVGCGLCLPHCPTFRVTGEEALSPRGRIAIMKGVTEGLLELDADSVSFLDTCIQCRACEPACPSGVPYGRMIEGAKSDLANDGRVSPRWLRVGLRLLRHHRLLLWSRPFLALAQRLRLVPRRLGLPLLSWRNEEPLRGTTTEPDVWILTGCVMDAWQRRTHRSVAELAERVGLRHGVPSREGSCCGALHTHAGMHEESIELAERTMRSMPGEAPIIVDSAGCGAAMKEYGRLIGTAEARAFSERVVDAVEWLAGLMDSADTAALLAPTRPEKPTVVIQDPCHHRHVQKVHGATRRVLRDRATVIELTDDGLCCGAGGAYSTLHPRLAEDVRDRKVSAIDAAIDAARAGRHDIMVASANPGCSMFLAAAGLPMRHPVDIVRDTILPTDAEGNRP
;
A
#
# COMPACT_ATOMS: atom_id res chain seq x y z
N MET A 1 -11.24 11.43 19.48
CA MET A 1 -10.05 10.71 20.07
C MET A 1 -10.44 10.09 21.42
N SER A 2 -9.99 8.86 21.75
CA SER A 2 -10.28 8.22 23.05
C SER A 2 -9.24 8.64 24.10
N PRO A 3 -9.64 9.19 25.25
CA PRO A 3 -8.72 9.48 26.36
C PRO A 3 -7.99 8.23 26.86
N ASP A 4 -8.65 7.07 26.86
CA ASP A 4 -8.06 5.80 27.30
C ASP A 4 -6.89 5.38 26.40
N ASP A 5 -7.01 5.57 25.07
CA ASP A 5 -5.92 5.28 24.14
C ASP A 5 -4.70 6.19 24.38
N ILE A 6 -4.95 7.47 24.67
CA ILE A 6 -3.90 8.44 24.99
C ILE A 6 -3.17 8.04 26.27
N ALA A 7 -3.91 7.60 27.30
CA ALA A 7 -3.36 7.20 28.60
C ALA A 7 -2.43 5.97 28.51
N THR A 8 -2.51 5.15 27.46
CA THR A 8 -1.61 4.00 27.27
C THR A 8 -0.15 4.41 26.99
N CYS A 9 0.10 5.67 26.61
CA CYS A 9 1.44 6.14 26.29
C CYS A 9 2.20 6.59 27.53
N VAL A 10 3.27 5.89 27.86
CA VAL A 10 4.17 6.20 29.00
C VAL A 10 5.34 7.13 28.64
N GLY A 11 5.39 7.66 27.42
CA GLY A 11 6.38 8.64 26.98
C GLY A 11 7.82 8.14 26.83
N CYS A 12 8.08 6.82 26.78
CA CYS A 12 9.42 6.22 26.82
C CYS A 12 10.31 6.54 25.58
N GLY A 13 9.73 6.91 24.43
CA GLY A 13 10.48 7.29 23.22
C GLY A 13 10.96 6.15 22.33
N LEU A 14 10.70 4.87 22.64
CA LEU A 14 11.10 3.72 21.80
C LEU A 14 10.53 3.76 20.38
N CYS A 15 9.45 4.51 20.14
CA CYS A 15 8.87 4.71 18.82
C CYS A 15 9.65 5.70 17.92
N LEU A 16 10.53 6.53 18.49
CA LEU A 16 11.23 7.60 17.75
C LEU A 16 12.12 7.08 16.62
N PRO A 17 13.00 6.07 16.83
CA PRO A 17 13.86 5.53 15.77
C PRO A 17 13.08 4.92 14.60
N HIS A 18 11.83 4.54 14.82
CA HIS A 18 10.96 3.91 13.82
C HIS A 18 10.11 4.92 13.05
N CYS A 19 10.10 6.19 13.47
CA CYS A 19 9.31 7.23 12.82
C CYS A 19 10.08 7.89 11.66
N PRO A 20 9.59 7.77 10.40
CA PRO A 20 10.28 8.33 9.25
C PRO A 20 10.37 9.85 9.30
N THR A 21 9.32 10.55 9.76
CA THR A 21 9.31 12.01 9.86
C THR A 21 10.29 12.51 10.91
N PHE A 22 10.35 11.87 12.08
CA PHE A 22 11.34 12.19 13.11
C PHE A 22 12.77 11.94 12.62
N ARG A 23 13.01 10.83 11.91
CA ARG A 23 14.37 10.47 11.44
C ARG A 23 14.96 11.45 10.42
N VAL A 24 14.13 12.14 9.65
CA VAL A 24 14.62 13.12 8.65
C VAL A 24 14.71 14.54 9.22
N THR A 25 13.91 14.87 10.25
CA THR A 25 13.85 16.23 10.79
C THR A 25 14.54 16.39 12.14
N GLY A 26 14.60 15.34 12.97
CA GLY A 26 14.98 15.44 14.39
C GLY A 26 13.96 16.14 15.28
N GLU A 27 12.82 16.57 14.71
CA GLU A 27 11.79 17.35 15.41
C GLU A 27 10.89 16.42 16.23
N GLU A 28 10.87 16.63 17.57
CA GLU A 28 10.09 15.78 18.49
C GLU A 28 8.58 15.86 18.21
N ALA A 29 8.05 17.03 17.86
CA ALA A 29 6.64 17.20 17.54
C ALA A 29 6.19 16.39 16.31
N LEU A 30 7.13 16.03 15.44
CA LEU A 30 6.91 15.14 14.29
C LEU A 30 7.10 13.65 14.62
N SER A 31 7.35 13.31 15.89
CA SER A 31 7.44 11.93 16.39
C SER A 31 6.06 11.39 16.83
N PRO A 32 5.89 10.06 16.95
CA PRO A 32 4.65 9.50 17.51
C PRO A 32 4.38 9.97 18.95
N ARG A 33 5.42 10.02 19.79
CA ARG A 33 5.34 10.50 21.17
C ARG A 33 4.94 11.98 21.21
N GLY A 34 5.57 12.84 20.42
CA GLY A 34 5.24 14.25 20.35
C GLY A 34 3.82 14.49 19.87
N ARG A 35 3.35 13.78 18.84
CA ARG A 35 1.96 13.86 18.39
C ARG A 35 0.96 13.39 19.44
N ILE A 36 1.27 12.33 20.21
CA ILE A 36 0.44 11.91 21.35
C ILE A 36 0.41 12.99 22.43
N ALA A 37 1.53 13.63 22.71
CA ALA A 37 1.58 14.74 23.67
C ALA A 37 0.69 15.93 23.22
N ILE A 38 0.70 16.25 21.93
CA ILE A 38 -0.22 17.27 21.36
C ILE A 38 -1.67 16.84 21.53
N MET A 39 -2.02 15.59 21.14
CA MET A 39 -3.38 15.07 21.30
C MET A 39 -3.84 15.12 22.77
N LYS A 40 -2.96 14.75 23.70
CA LYS A 40 -3.21 14.80 25.13
C LYS A 40 -3.47 16.22 25.59
N GLY A 41 -2.58 17.15 25.30
CA GLY A 41 -2.71 18.56 25.70
C GLY A 41 -3.99 19.19 25.19
N VAL A 42 -4.39 18.90 23.95
CA VAL A 42 -5.66 19.36 23.38
C VAL A 42 -6.86 18.74 24.08
N THR A 43 -6.83 17.43 24.35
CA THR A 43 -7.94 16.73 25.01
C THR A 43 -8.14 17.20 26.46
N GLU A 44 -7.06 17.53 27.16
CA GLU A 44 -7.06 18.03 28.54
C GLU A 44 -7.30 19.54 28.62
N GLY A 45 -7.43 20.24 27.48
CA GLY A 45 -7.62 21.69 27.43
C GLY A 45 -6.38 22.50 27.85
N LEU A 46 -5.22 21.87 27.87
CA LEU A 46 -3.93 22.50 28.22
C LEU A 46 -3.23 23.11 26.99
N LEU A 47 -3.62 22.71 25.80
CA LEU A 47 -3.05 23.17 24.55
C LEU A 47 -4.19 23.56 23.59
N GLU A 48 -4.07 24.75 22.99
CA GLU A 48 -4.94 25.12 21.89
C GLU A 48 -4.47 24.41 20.59
N LEU A 49 -5.44 23.99 19.80
CA LEU A 49 -5.15 23.39 18.50
C LEU A 49 -4.84 24.50 17.48
N ASP A 50 -3.64 25.04 17.53
CA ASP A 50 -3.14 26.05 16.61
C ASP A 50 -2.71 25.49 15.25
N ALA A 51 -2.18 26.34 14.35
CA ALA A 51 -1.75 25.94 13.02
C ALA A 51 -0.55 24.97 13.05
N ASP A 52 0.35 25.15 14.00
CA ASP A 52 1.55 24.30 14.14
C ASP A 52 1.16 22.91 14.66
N SER A 53 0.32 22.83 15.67
CA SER A 53 -0.22 21.58 16.20
C SER A 53 -0.95 20.77 15.12
N VAL A 54 -1.77 21.45 14.30
CA VAL A 54 -2.43 20.82 13.14
C VAL A 54 -1.41 20.31 12.13
N SER A 55 -0.39 21.12 11.81
CA SER A 55 0.67 20.70 10.87
C SER A 55 1.43 19.47 11.37
N PHE A 56 1.76 19.39 12.66
CA PHE A 56 2.43 18.25 13.26
C PHE A 56 1.58 16.97 13.17
N LEU A 57 0.27 17.07 13.38
CA LEU A 57 -0.63 15.92 13.25
C LEU A 57 -0.83 15.53 11.78
N ASP A 58 -0.98 16.49 10.88
CA ASP A 58 -1.23 16.22 9.45
C ASP A 58 -0.02 15.61 8.74
N THR A 59 1.20 15.95 9.15
CA THR A 59 2.45 15.40 8.60
C THR A 59 2.76 13.97 9.02
N CYS A 60 1.84 13.24 9.66
CA CYS A 60 2.00 11.81 9.89
C CYS A 60 1.74 11.00 8.60
N ILE A 61 2.73 10.20 8.17
CA ILE A 61 2.64 9.32 6.98
C ILE A 61 1.67 8.14 7.19
N GLN A 62 1.31 7.83 8.44
CA GLN A 62 0.47 6.70 8.83
C GLN A 62 1.09 5.32 8.45
N CYS A 63 2.42 5.21 8.53
CA CYS A 63 3.14 3.96 8.25
C CYS A 63 3.02 2.91 9.37
N ARG A 64 2.61 3.32 10.56
CA ARG A 64 2.38 2.49 11.76
C ARG A 64 3.61 1.73 12.27
N ALA A 65 4.82 2.08 11.86
CA ALA A 65 6.05 1.46 12.35
C ALA A 65 6.29 1.65 13.87
N CYS A 66 5.66 2.66 14.45
CA CYS A 66 5.71 2.94 15.88
C CYS A 66 4.91 1.95 16.74
N GLU A 67 3.91 1.25 16.18
CA GLU A 67 3.07 0.30 16.94
C GLU A 67 3.82 -0.96 17.35
N PRO A 68 4.48 -1.71 16.46
CA PRO A 68 5.24 -2.89 16.85
C PRO A 68 6.46 -2.55 17.71
N ALA A 69 6.94 -1.30 17.67
CA ALA A 69 8.03 -0.82 18.53
C ALA A 69 7.57 -0.41 19.94
N CYS A 70 6.26 -0.34 20.17
CA CYS A 70 5.70 0.11 21.44
C CYS A 70 5.43 -1.05 22.40
N PRO A 71 6.17 -1.17 23.53
CA PRO A 71 5.91 -2.23 24.53
C PRO A 71 4.58 -2.06 25.26
N SER A 72 4.05 -0.82 25.32
CA SER A 72 2.75 -0.53 25.95
C SER A 72 1.57 -0.78 24.99
N GLY A 73 1.81 -1.18 23.75
CA GLY A 73 0.75 -1.49 22.78
C GLY A 73 -0.14 -0.30 22.39
N VAL A 74 0.39 0.92 22.37
CA VAL A 74 -0.36 2.13 21.99
C VAL A 74 -0.98 1.96 20.61
N PRO A 75 -2.31 2.09 20.45
CA PRO A 75 -2.99 1.92 19.16
C PRO A 75 -2.88 3.20 18.31
N TYR A 76 -1.65 3.57 17.98
CA TYR A 76 -1.32 4.87 17.38
C TYR A 76 -2.04 5.11 16.05
N GLY A 77 -2.19 4.09 15.19
CA GLY A 77 -2.91 4.19 13.92
C GLY A 77 -4.34 4.70 14.12
N ARG A 78 -5.07 4.10 15.07
CA ARG A 78 -6.43 4.51 15.39
C ARG A 78 -6.49 5.94 15.95
N MET A 79 -5.52 6.31 16.79
CA MET A 79 -5.46 7.64 17.37
C MET A 79 -5.25 8.73 16.30
N ILE A 80 -4.28 8.52 15.39
CA ILE A 80 -3.98 9.52 14.36
C ILE A 80 -5.07 9.58 13.27
N GLU A 81 -5.73 8.45 12.95
CA GLU A 81 -6.89 8.42 12.07
C GLU A 81 -8.04 9.24 12.65
N GLY A 82 -8.33 9.06 13.95
CA GLY A 82 -9.34 9.86 14.66
C GLY A 82 -9.00 11.35 14.67
N ALA A 83 -7.76 11.71 15.02
CA ALA A 83 -7.31 13.10 15.02
C ALA A 83 -7.45 13.75 13.62
N LYS A 84 -7.04 13.05 12.55
CA LYS A 84 -7.18 13.56 11.18
C LYS A 84 -8.64 13.67 10.76
N SER A 85 -9.51 12.76 11.21
CA SER A 85 -10.95 12.85 10.96
C SER A 85 -11.56 14.08 11.59
N ASP A 86 -11.28 14.37 12.86
CA ASP A 86 -11.73 15.55 13.57
C ASP A 86 -11.25 16.83 12.84
N LEU A 87 -9.95 16.89 12.51
CA LEU A 87 -9.36 18.02 11.77
C LEU A 87 -9.94 18.21 10.36
N ALA A 88 -10.28 17.12 9.66
CA ALA A 88 -10.88 17.20 8.33
C ALA A 88 -12.33 17.69 8.39
N ASN A 89 -13.10 17.31 9.42
CA ASN A 89 -14.45 17.80 9.65
C ASN A 89 -14.44 19.31 9.94
N ASP A 90 -13.44 19.79 10.67
CA ASP A 90 -13.21 21.21 10.93
C ASP A 90 -12.63 21.98 9.72
N GLY A 91 -12.35 21.27 8.60
CA GLY A 91 -11.78 21.86 7.39
C GLY A 91 -10.32 22.31 7.51
N ARG A 92 -9.59 21.86 8.52
CA ARG A 92 -8.20 22.26 8.84
C ARG A 92 -7.15 21.46 8.11
N VAL A 93 -7.49 20.23 7.68
CA VAL A 93 -6.65 19.35 6.84
C VAL A 93 -7.43 18.93 5.61
N SER A 94 -6.76 18.24 4.68
CA SER A 94 -7.39 17.74 3.45
C SER A 94 -8.08 18.83 2.62
N PRO A 95 -7.29 19.65 1.91
CA PRO A 95 -7.79 20.79 1.15
C PRO A 95 -8.86 20.37 0.12
N ARG A 96 -9.75 21.28 -0.23
CA ARG A 96 -10.92 21.04 -1.10
C ARG A 96 -10.58 20.33 -2.41
N TRP A 97 -9.46 20.69 -3.04
CA TRP A 97 -9.03 20.04 -4.30
C TRP A 97 -8.70 18.56 -4.11
N LEU A 98 -8.09 18.17 -2.96
CA LEU A 98 -7.81 16.78 -2.64
C LEU A 98 -9.12 16.02 -2.38
N ARG A 99 -10.03 16.58 -1.59
CA ARG A 99 -11.35 15.97 -1.32
C ARG A 99 -12.13 15.74 -2.61
N VAL A 100 -12.13 16.70 -3.53
CA VAL A 100 -12.74 16.54 -4.86
C VAL A 100 -12.02 15.45 -5.65
N GLY A 101 -10.69 15.45 -5.68
CA GLY A 101 -9.89 14.42 -6.36
C GLY A 101 -10.17 13.01 -5.82
N LEU A 102 -10.21 12.84 -4.50
CA LEU A 102 -10.53 11.55 -3.88
C LEU A 102 -11.98 11.12 -4.17
N ARG A 103 -12.94 12.06 -4.16
CA ARG A 103 -14.33 11.76 -4.57
C ARG A 103 -14.44 11.32 -6.03
N LEU A 104 -13.61 11.88 -6.93
CA LEU A 104 -13.56 11.42 -8.32
C LEU A 104 -13.01 9.99 -8.45
N LEU A 105 -12.08 9.58 -7.57
CA LEU A 105 -11.60 8.18 -7.53
C LEU A 105 -12.70 7.17 -7.15
N ARG A 106 -13.79 7.60 -6.50
CA ARG A 106 -14.99 6.76 -6.25
C ARG A 106 -15.66 6.33 -7.56
N HIS A 107 -15.51 7.12 -8.61
CA HIS A 107 -16.09 6.87 -9.93
C HIS A 107 -15.08 6.17 -10.83
N HIS A 108 -14.84 4.89 -10.56
CA HIS A 108 -13.85 4.08 -11.25
C HIS A 108 -13.98 4.14 -12.79
N ARG A 109 -15.21 4.16 -13.32
CA ARG A 109 -15.46 4.33 -14.78
C ARG A 109 -14.91 5.65 -15.32
N LEU A 110 -15.06 6.74 -14.55
CA LEU A 110 -14.57 8.06 -14.95
C LEU A 110 -13.03 8.07 -14.96
N LEU A 111 -12.41 7.46 -13.95
CA LEU A 111 -10.96 7.32 -13.88
C LEU A 111 -10.41 6.56 -15.09
N LEU A 112 -11.01 5.42 -15.44
CA LEU A 112 -10.58 4.62 -16.59
C LEU A 112 -10.86 5.31 -17.93
N TRP A 113 -12.00 6.00 -18.06
CA TRP A 113 -12.33 6.76 -19.26
C TRP A 113 -11.40 7.96 -19.45
N SER A 114 -11.01 8.65 -18.37
CA SER A 114 -10.09 9.79 -18.44
C SER A 114 -8.63 9.40 -18.67
N ARG A 115 -8.27 8.12 -18.55
CA ARG A 115 -6.90 7.60 -18.67
C ARG A 115 -6.15 8.06 -19.94
N PRO A 116 -6.69 7.99 -21.18
CA PRO A 116 -6.00 8.45 -22.38
C PRO A 116 -5.74 9.96 -22.36
N PHE A 117 -6.68 10.75 -21.84
CA PHE A 117 -6.52 12.19 -21.67
C PHE A 117 -5.44 12.52 -20.65
N LEU A 118 -5.40 11.79 -19.52
CA LEU A 118 -4.35 11.94 -18.52
C LEU A 118 -2.98 11.53 -19.10
N ALA A 119 -2.91 10.46 -19.87
CA ALA A 119 -1.69 10.02 -20.54
C ALA A 119 -1.16 11.08 -21.52
N LEU A 120 -2.05 11.73 -22.27
CA LEU A 120 -1.70 12.85 -23.14
C LEU A 120 -1.23 14.06 -22.33
N ALA A 121 -1.98 14.45 -21.32
CA ALA A 121 -1.63 15.59 -20.45
C ALA A 121 -0.27 15.41 -19.75
N GLN A 122 0.05 14.19 -19.32
CA GLN A 122 1.37 13.86 -18.76
C GLN A 122 2.50 14.11 -19.77
N ARG A 123 2.34 13.69 -21.02
CA ARG A 123 3.34 13.85 -22.09
C ARG A 123 3.50 15.30 -22.52
N LEU A 124 2.40 16.06 -22.51
CA LEU A 124 2.40 17.50 -22.74
C LEU A 124 2.90 18.30 -21.51
N ARG A 125 3.31 17.60 -20.42
CA ARG A 125 3.78 18.21 -19.16
C ARG A 125 2.76 19.15 -18.50
N LEU A 126 1.47 18.94 -18.78
CA LEU A 126 0.37 19.69 -18.15
C LEU A 126 0.06 19.17 -16.74
N VAL A 127 0.45 17.93 -16.43
CA VAL A 127 0.32 17.34 -15.09
C VAL A 127 1.54 17.74 -14.26
N PRO A 128 1.36 18.41 -13.13
CA PRO A 128 2.47 18.82 -12.28
C PRO A 128 3.26 17.61 -11.78
N ARG A 129 4.59 17.63 -11.93
CA ARG A 129 5.49 16.54 -11.48
C ARG A 129 5.36 16.23 -9.98
N ARG A 130 4.98 17.24 -9.19
CA ARG A 130 4.73 17.09 -7.74
C ARG A 130 3.64 16.06 -7.39
N LEU A 131 2.78 15.70 -8.33
CA LEU A 131 1.76 14.66 -8.12
C LEU A 131 2.36 13.25 -8.10
N GLY A 132 3.61 13.07 -8.52
CA GLY A 132 4.31 11.78 -8.48
C GLY A 132 3.64 10.65 -9.26
N LEU A 133 2.74 10.99 -10.21
CA LEU A 133 2.01 10.01 -11.00
C LEU A 133 2.92 9.46 -12.10
N PRO A 134 3.14 8.13 -12.17
CA PRO A 134 3.89 7.52 -13.25
C PRO A 134 3.22 7.77 -14.58
N LEU A 135 4.03 7.77 -15.64
CA LEU A 135 3.51 7.88 -16.98
C LEU A 135 2.56 6.72 -17.29
N LEU A 136 1.35 7.06 -17.73
CA LEU A 136 0.39 6.07 -18.19
C LEU A 136 0.83 5.55 -19.56
N SER A 137 0.78 4.23 -19.77
CA SER A 137 0.97 3.63 -21.08
C SER A 137 -0.14 4.06 -22.05
N TRP A 138 0.21 4.27 -23.31
CA TRP A 138 -0.77 4.45 -24.39
C TRP A 138 -1.54 3.16 -24.68
N ARG A 139 -0.89 2.01 -24.51
CA ARG A 139 -1.55 0.71 -24.66
C ARG A 139 -2.52 0.52 -23.50
N ASN A 140 -3.78 0.42 -23.83
CA ASN A 140 -4.83 0.18 -22.87
C ASN A 140 -4.86 -1.34 -22.63
N GLU A 141 -4.17 -1.79 -21.59
CA GLU A 141 -4.29 -3.18 -21.17
C GLU A 141 -5.76 -3.48 -20.82
N GLU A 142 -6.27 -4.61 -21.28
CA GLU A 142 -7.65 -5.00 -20.94
C GLU A 142 -7.81 -5.16 -19.43
N PRO A 143 -8.94 -4.69 -18.87
CA PRO A 143 -9.23 -4.94 -17.45
C PRO A 143 -9.40 -6.44 -17.21
N LEU A 144 -8.97 -6.90 -16.04
CA LEU A 144 -9.21 -8.27 -15.62
C LEU A 144 -10.72 -8.54 -15.58
N ARG A 145 -11.14 -9.67 -16.11
CA ARG A 145 -12.53 -10.17 -16.07
C ARG A 145 -12.59 -11.43 -15.24
N GLY A 146 -13.61 -11.56 -14.41
CA GLY A 146 -13.82 -12.80 -13.66
C GLY A 146 -14.21 -13.95 -14.59
N THR A 147 -13.80 -15.15 -14.25
CA THR A 147 -14.14 -16.38 -14.98
C THR A 147 -15.50 -16.93 -14.59
N THR A 148 -16.04 -16.53 -13.44
CA THR A 148 -17.31 -17.02 -12.90
C THR A 148 -17.95 -16.00 -11.95
N THR A 149 -19.26 -16.17 -11.69
CA THR A 149 -20.01 -15.44 -10.65
C THR A 149 -19.91 -16.11 -9.28
N GLU A 150 -19.52 -17.39 -9.22
CA GLU A 150 -19.28 -18.16 -7.99
C GLU A 150 -17.78 -18.58 -7.97
N PRO A 151 -16.88 -17.67 -7.61
CA PRO A 151 -15.45 -17.93 -7.67
C PRO A 151 -14.95 -18.70 -6.45
N ASP A 152 -13.87 -19.43 -6.68
CA ASP A 152 -13.09 -20.06 -5.61
C ASP A 152 -12.24 -19.00 -4.86
N VAL A 153 -11.89 -17.91 -5.57
CA VAL A 153 -11.20 -16.74 -5.01
C VAL A 153 -11.65 -15.45 -5.67
N TRP A 154 -11.77 -14.37 -4.92
CA TRP A 154 -11.94 -13.01 -5.44
C TRP A 154 -10.58 -12.34 -5.63
N ILE A 155 -10.40 -11.54 -6.70
CA ILE A 155 -9.22 -10.70 -6.92
C ILE A 155 -9.67 -9.25 -6.90
N LEU A 156 -9.21 -8.49 -5.89
CA LEU A 156 -9.48 -7.05 -5.82
C LEU A 156 -8.67 -6.32 -6.90
N THR A 157 -9.33 -5.68 -7.85
CA THR A 157 -8.64 -4.89 -8.88
C THR A 157 -8.22 -3.50 -8.40
N GLY A 158 -8.86 -2.98 -7.34
CA GLY A 158 -8.53 -1.67 -6.77
C GLY A 158 -8.83 -0.51 -7.73
N CYS A 159 -8.57 0.71 -7.30
CA CYS A 159 -8.74 1.90 -8.14
C CYS A 159 -7.44 2.31 -8.85
N VAL A 160 -6.35 2.49 -8.08
CA VAL A 160 -5.03 2.87 -8.61
C VAL A 160 -4.38 1.72 -9.35
N MET A 161 -4.44 0.50 -8.80
CA MET A 161 -3.88 -0.70 -9.41
C MET A 161 -4.49 -0.96 -10.80
N ASP A 162 -5.81 -0.90 -10.95
CA ASP A 162 -6.47 -1.09 -12.24
C ASP A 162 -6.15 0.01 -13.28
N ALA A 163 -5.70 1.17 -12.82
CA ALA A 163 -5.27 2.23 -13.74
C ALA A 163 -3.80 2.07 -14.19
N TRP A 164 -2.89 1.62 -13.31
CA TRP A 164 -1.44 1.65 -13.54
C TRP A 164 -0.74 0.27 -13.52
N GLN A 165 -1.30 -0.74 -12.85
CA GLN A 165 -0.63 -2.03 -12.58
C GLN A 165 -1.50 -3.26 -12.90
N ARG A 166 -2.30 -3.22 -13.97
CA ARG A 166 -3.16 -4.35 -14.41
C ARG A 166 -2.42 -5.65 -14.62
N ARG A 167 -1.16 -5.56 -15.00
CA ARG A 167 -0.31 -6.74 -15.15
C ARG A 167 -0.31 -7.60 -13.88
N THR A 168 -0.19 -6.97 -12.71
CA THR A 168 -0.15 -7.70 -11.44
C THR A 168 -1.45 -8.46 -11.18
N HIS A 169 -2.61 -7.87 -11.47
CA HIS A 169 -3.89 -8.58 -11.38
C HIS A 169 -3.94 -9.82 -12.29
N ARG A 170 -3.44 -9.67 -13.53
CA ARG A 170 -3.34 -10.81 -14.46
C ARG A 170 -2.38 -11.88 -13.94
N SER A 171 -1.25 -11.48 -13.40
CA SER A 171 -0.31 -12.43 -12.80
C SER A 171 -0.95 -13.22 -11.66
N VAL A 172 -1.75 -12.58 -10.80
CA VAL A 172 -2.51 -13.27 -9.75
C VAL A 172 -3.52 -14.24 -10.35
N ALA A 173 -4.29 -13.80 -11.37
CA ALA A 173 -5.31 -14.62 -12.04
C ALA A 173 -4.70 -15.84 -12.74
N GLU A 174 -3.62 -15.65 -13.51
CA GLU A 174 -2.92 -16.73 -14.20
C GLU A 174 -2.34 -17.78 -13.23
N LEU A 175 -1.83 -17.35 -12.07
CA LEU A 175 -1.35 -18.24 -11.02
C LEU A 175 -2.51 -18.97 -10.34
N ALA A 176 -3.68 -18.34 -10.13
CA ALA A 176 -4.87 -18.99 -9.62
C ALA A 176 -5.39 -20.08 -10.59
N GLU A 177 -5.51 -19.75 -11.87
CA GLU A 177 -5.94 -20.68 -12.91
C GLU A 177 -5.00 -21.86 -13.04
N ARG A 178 -3.69 -21.63 -12.90
CA ARG A 178 -2.68 -22.68 -12.98
C ARG A 178 -2.83 -23.74 -11.88
N VAL A 179 -3.31 -23.35 -10.72
CA VAL A 179 -3.62 -24.29 -9.62
C VAL A 179 -5.09 -24.74 -9.63
N GLY A 180 -5.83 -24.48 -10.71
CA GLY A 180 -7.19 -24.93 -10.92
C GLY A 180 -8.27 -24.11 -10.23
N LEU A 181 -7.96 -22.89 -9.72
CA LEU A 181 -8.92 -22.02 -9.07
C LEU A 181 -9.59 -21.07 -10.07
N ARG A 182 -10.91 -20.95 -9.98
CA ARG A 182 -11.70 -19.97 -10.73
C ARG A 182 -11.69 -18.65 -9.95
N HIS A 183 -11.47 -17.55 -10.63
CA HIS A 183 -11.44 -16.25 -9.98
C HIS A 183 -12.65 -15.37 -10.37
N GLY A 184 -13.09 -14.56 -9.41
CA GLY A 184 -14.02 -13.47 -9.60
C GLY A 184 -13.33 -12.11 -9.43
N VAL A 185 -13.96 -11.07 -9.97
CA VAL A 185 -13.52 -9.69 -9.74
C VAL A 185 -14.71 -8.90 -9.17
N PRO A 186 -14.46 -7.87 -8.33
CA PRO A 186 -15.52 -7.07 -7.76
C PRO A 186 -16.34 -6.40 -8.88
N SER A 187 -17.63 -6.18 -8.61
CA SER A 187 -18.44 -5.34 -9.48
C SER A 187 -17.83 -3.93 -9.57
N ARG A 188 -18.12 -3.22 -10.66
CA ARG A 188 -17.54 -1.89 -10.92
C ARG A 188 -17.81 -0.84 -9.84
N GLU A 189 -18.72 -1.11 -8.92
CA GLU A 189 -19.07 -0.23 -7.81
C GLU A 189 -18.18 -0.44 -6.58
N GLY A 190 -17.55 -1.63 -6.44
CA GLY A 190 -16.78 -2.06 -5.28
C GLY A 190 -15.27 -2.12 -5.48
N SER A 191 -14.71 -1.28 -6.34
CA SER A 191 -13.29 -1.38 -6.69
C SER A 191 -12.35 -0.51 -5.84
N CYS A 192 -12.84 0.25 -4.86
CA CYS A 192 -12.00 1.12 -4.02
C CYS A 192 -12.06 0.72 -2.54
N CYS A 193 -10.93 0.33 -1.97
CA CYS A 193 -10.83 -0.07 -0.56
C CYS A 193 -11.04 1.05 0.48
N GLY A 194 -11.11 2.33 0.06
CA GLY A 194 -11.28 3.46 0.98
C GLY A 194 -10.01 3.94 1.70
N ALA A 195 -8.88 3.25 1.62
CA ALA A 195 -7.66 3.57 2.37
C ALA A 195 -7.19 5.03 2.23
N LEU A 196 -7.24 5.59 1.01
CA LEU A 196 -6.86 6.99 0.78
C LEU A 196 -7.80 7.97 1.47
N HIS A 197 -9.09 7.63 1.57
CA HIS A 197 -10.10 8.44 2.26
C HIS A 197 -9.87 8.40 3.78
N THR A 198 -9.60 7.23 4.35
CA THR A 198 -9.21 7.07 5.77
C THR A 198 -7.98 7.92 6.09
N HIS A 199 -6.93 7.85 5.28
CA HIS A 199 -5.69 8.61 5.47
C HIS A 199 -5.90 10.13 5.34
N ALA A 200 -6.89 10.56 4.57
CA ALA A 200 -7.26 11.96 4.42
C ALA A 200 -8.26 12.45 5.50
N GLY A 201 -8.65 11.61 6.46
CA GLY A 201 -9.65 11.93 7.48
C GLY A 201 -11.09 11.96 6.96
N MET A 202 -11.36 11.45 5.75
CA MET A 202 -12.69 11.36 5.15
C MET A 202 -13.38 10.07 5.60
N HIS A 203 -13.74 10.00 6.88
CA HIS A 203 -14.16 8.78 7.55
C HIS A 203 -15.48 8.21 6.99
N GLU A 204 -16.48 9.06 6.80
CA GLU A 204 -17.80 8.66 6.28
C GLU A 204 -17.68 8.09 4.85
N GLU A 205 -16.95 8.78 3.98
CA GLU A 205 -16.72 8.31 2.62
C GLU A 205 -15.90 7.00 2.59
N SER A 206 -15.02 6.80 3.57
CA SER A 206 -14.28 5.54 3.73
C SER A 206 -15.21 4.39 4.08
N ILE A 207 -16.18 4.57 4.99
CA ILE A 207 -17.20 3.58 5.34
C ILE A 207 -18.07 3.24 4.12
N GLU A 208 -18.57 4.25 3.41
CA GLU A 208 -19.36 4.01 2.19
C GLU A 208 -18.62 3.17 1.15
N LEU A 209 -17.33 3.44 0.96
CA LEU A 209 -16.49 2.68 0.02
C LEU A 209 -16.26 1.25 0.50
N ALA A 210 -16.02 1.05 1.79
CA ALA A 210 -15.87 -0.25 2.40
C ALA A 210 -17.14 -1.10 2.22
N GLU A 211 -18.30 -0.55 2.51
CA GLU A 211 -19.59 -1.23 2.32
C GLU A 211 -19.84 -1.60 0.85
N ARG A 212 -19.53 -0.72 -0.11
CA ARG A 212 -19.64 -1.04 -1.54
C ARG A 212 -18.71 -2.17 -1.94
N THR A 213 -17.48 -2.16 -1.42
CA THR A 213 -16.49 -3.21 -1.66
C THR A 213 -16.96 -4.55 -1.10
N MET A 214 -17.53 -4.56 0.11
CA MET A 214 -18.11 -5.76 0.72
C MET A 214 -19.25 -6.33 -0.13
N ARG A 215 -20.21 -5.49 -0.54
CA ARG A 215 -21.35 -5.93 -1.39
C ARG A 215 -20.90 -6.47 -2.76
N SER A 216 -19.75 -6.04 -3.26
CA SER A 216 -19.26 -6.43 -4.59
C SER A 216 -18.58 -7.81 -4.64
N MET A 217 -18.24 -8.37 -3.48
CA MET A 217 -17.57 -9.67 -3.33
C MET A 217 -18.31 -10.54 -2.30
N PRO A 218 -19.54 -10.98 -2.63
CA PRO A 218 -20.37 -11.77 -1.72
C PRO A 218 -19.80 -13.17 -1.47
N GLY A 219 -20.42 -13.90 -0.54
CA GLY A 219 -20.06 -15.28 -0.21
C GLY A 219 -18.90 -15.38 0.75
N GLU A 220 -18.25 -16.56 0.78
CA GLU A 220 -17.20 -16.90 1.75
C GLU A 220 -15.81 -17.05 1.12
N ALA A 221 -15.71 -17.01 -0.21
CA ALA A 221 -14.45 -17.19 -0.91
C ALA A 221 -13.38 -16.17 -0.46
N PRO A 222 -12.11 -16.56 -0.34
CA PRO A 222 -11.02 -15.65 -0.01
C PRO A 222 -10.91 -14.48 -0.99
N ILE A 223 -10.47 -13.33 -0.48
CA ILE A 223 -10.30 -12.10 -1.27
C ILE A 223 -8.81 -11.78 -1.36
N ILE A 224 -8.25 -12.02 -2.54
CA ILE A 224 -6.83 -11.77 -2.80
C ILE A 224 -6.62 -10.30 -3.13
N VAL A 225 -5.69 -9.67 -2.41
CA VAL A 225 -5.37 -8.25 -2.57
C VAL A 225 -3.87 -8.09 -2.86
N ASP A 226 -3.53 -7.58 -4.03
CA ASP A 226 -2.16 -7.36 -4.49
C ASP A 226 -1.62 -5.96 -4.18
N SER A 227 -2.18 -5.31 -3.17
CA SER A 227 -1.78 -3.98 -2.69
C SER A 227 -1.75 -3.97 -1.17
N ALA A 228 -0.57 -3.84 -0.59
CA ALA A 228 -0.37 -3.86 0.86
C ALA A 228 -1.23 -2.84 1.60
N GLY A 229 -1.41 -1.64 1.03
CA GLY A 229 -2.25 -0.59 1.63
C GLY A 229 -3.74 -0.93 1.57
N CYS A 230 -4.21 -1.49 0.46
CA CYS A 230 -5.61 -1.93 0.33
C CYS A 230 -5.88 -3.13 1.25
N GLY A 231 -5.00 -4.13 1.27
CA GLY A 231 -5.12 -5.30 2.14
C GLY A 231 -5.18 -4.91 3.62
N ALA A 232 -4.30 -4.01 4.06
CA ALA A 232 -4.31 -3.48 5.43
C ALA A 232 -5.65 -2.80 5.78
N ALA A 233 -6.16 -1.94 4.90
CA ALA A 233 -7.44 -1.25 5.12
C ALA A 233 -8.62 -2.22 5.17
N MET A 234 -8.68 -3.19 4.26
CA MET A 234 -9.79 -4.15 4.19
C MET A 234 -9.78 -5.15 5.36
N LYS A 235 -8.61 -5.54 5.86
CA LYS A 235 -8.48 -6.34 7.09
C LYS A 235 -8.97 -5.58 8.33
N GLU A 236 -9.11 -4.27 8.27
CA GLU A 236 -9.62 -3.42 9.35
C GLU A 236 -11.08 -2.97 9.18
N TYR A 237 -11.83 -3.45 8.17
CA TYR A 237 -13.24 -3.09 7.99
C TYR A 237 -14.12 -3.46 9.18
N GLY A 238 -13.81 -4.59 9.85
CA GLY A 238 -14.48 -4.97 11.09
C GLY A 238 -14.39 -3.91 12.19
N ARG A 239 -13.24 -3.22 12.28
CA ARG A 239 -13.03 -2.10 13.20
C ARG A 239 -13.68 -0.81 12.68
N LEU A 240 -13.54 -0.53 11.36
CA LEU A 240 -14.01 0.70 10.73
C LEU A 240 -15.55 0.82 10.79
N ILE A 241 -16.26 -0.26 10.48
CA ILE A 241 -17.72 -0.30 10.37
C ILE A 241 -18.36 -0.79 11.68
N GLY A 242 -17.71 -1.71 12.40
CA GLY A 242 -18.17 -2.21 13.69
C GLY A 242 -19.19 -3.37 13.64
N THR A 243 -19.59 -3.86 12.44
CA THR A 243 -20.57 -4.92 12.29
C THR A 243 -19.95 -6.32 12.23
N ALA A 244 -20.75 -7.37 12.48
CA ALA A 244 -20.32 -8.76 12.36
C ALA A 244 -19.96 -9.13 10.92
N GLU A 245 -20.74 -8.64 9.95
CA GLU A 245 -20.53 -8.85 8.51
C GLU A 245 -19.19 -8.26 8.06
N ALA A 246 -18.84 -7.06 8.57
CA ALA A 246 -17.57 -6.42 8.24
C ALA A 246 -16.39 -7.19 8.86
N ARG A 247 -16.55 -7.77 10.05
CA ARG A 247 -15.53 -8.65 10.64
C ARG A 247 -15.33 -9.92 9.83
N ALA A 248 -16.42 -10.61 9.48
CA ALA A 248 -16.38 -11.80 8.65
C ALA A 248 -15.76 -11.53 7.27
N PHE A 249 -16.08 -10.37 6.68
CA PHE A 249 -15.44 -9.94 5.42
C PHE A 249 -13.94 -9.74 5.58
N SER A 250 -13.50 -9.06 6.64
CA SER A 250 -12.09 -8.79 6.90
C SER A 250 -11.26 -10.09 7.07
N GLU A 251 -11.83 -11.14 7.63
CA GLU A 251 -11.20 -12.45 7.81
C GLU A 251 -10.95 -13.18 6.49
N ARG A 252 -11.70 -12.87 5.43
CA ARG A 252 -11.53 -13.42 4.09
C ARG A 252 -10.40 -12.74 3.31
N VAL A 253 -9.92 -11.58 3.76
CA VAL A 253 -8.92 -10.77 3.05
C VAL A 253 -7.52 -11.37 3.24
N VAL A 254 -6.89 -11.74 2.13
CA VAL A 254 -5.54 -12.31 2.11
C VAL A 254 -4.67 -11.49 1.16
N ASP A 255 -3.46 -11.16 1.58
CA ASP A 255 -2.49 -10.51 0.70
C ASP A 255 -2.02 -11.49 -0.40
N ALA A 256 -1.78 -10.99 -1.61
CA ALA A 256 -1.43 -11.83 -2.76
C ALA A 256 -0.13 -12.65 -2.54
N VAL A 257 0.87 -12.08 -1.85
CA VAL A 257 2.10 -12.85 -1.53
C VAL A 257 1.88 -13.83 -0.38
N GLU A 258 1.02 -13.51 0.58
CA GLU A 258 0.61 -14.41 1.67
C GLU A 258 -0.14 -15.62 1.10
N TRP A 259 -1.14 -15.38 0.24
CA TRP A 259 -1.90 -16.41 -0.46
C TRP A 259 -0.99 -17.32 -1.29
N LEU A 260 -0.10 -16.73 -2.10
CA LEU A 260 0.82 -17.49 -2.95
C LEU A 260 1.80 -18.33 -2.12
N ALA A 261 2.28 -17.79 -1.00
CA ALA A 261 3.13 -18.55 -0.07
C ALA A 261 2.36 -19.75 0.54
N GLY A 262 1.08 -19.57 0.88
CA GLY A 262 0.21 -20.65 1.34
C GLY A 262 0.02 -21.77 0.30
N LEU A 263 -0.13 -21.43 -0.97
CA LEU A 263 -0.20 -22.42 -2.05
C LEU A 263 1.10 -23.25 -2.18
N MET A 264 2.23 -22.67 -1.84
CA MET A 264 3.53 -23.37 -1.89
C MET A 264 3.76 -24.31 -0.69
N ASP A 265 2.90 -24.27 0.34
CA ASP A 265 2.98 -25.19 1.48
C ASP A 265 2.36 -26.57 1.16
N SER A 266 1.48 -26.68 0.15
CA SER A 266 0.93 -27.92 -0.34
C SER A 266 1.82 -28.49 -1.47
N ALA A 267 2.18 -29.77 -1.38
CA ALA A 267 3.04 -30.41 -2.38
C ALA A 267 2.44 -30.37 -3.79
N ASP A 268 1.12 -30.54 -3.92
CA ASP A 268 0.42 -30.58 -5.20
C ASP A 268 0.46 -29.20 -5.89
N THR A 269 0.11 -28.15 -5.18
CA THR A 269 0.13 -26.79 -5.73
C THR A 269 1.54 -26.26 -5.90
N ALA A 270 2.48 -26.61 -5.01
CA ALA A 270 3.90 -26.25 -5.14
C ALA A 270 4.52 -26.82 -6.42
N ALA A 271 4.18 -28.06 -6.79
CA ALA A 271 4.64 -28.67 -8.04
C ALA A 271 4.13 -27.91 -9.28
N LEU A 272 2.86 -27.48 -9.29
CA LEU A 272 2.29 -26.67 -10.37
C LEU A 272 2.93 -25.28 -10.48
N LEU A 273 3.39 -24.74 -9.37
CA LEU A 273 4.03 -23.43 -9.26
C LEU A 273 5.56 -23.50 -9.31
N ALA A 274 6.17 -24.65 -9.58
CA ALA A 274 7.61 -24.79 -9.67
C ALA A 274 8.20 -23.89 -10.78
N PRO A 275 9.37 -23.25 -10.56
CA PRO A 275 10.00 -22.42 -11.57
C PRO A 275 10.43 -23.27 -12.77
N THR A 276 10.16 -22.80 -13.97
CA THR A 276 10.53 -23.48 -15.24
C THR A 276 11.83 -22.92 -15.83
N ARG A 277 12.33 -21.81 -15.30
CA ARG A 277 13.54 -21.14 -15.78
C ARG A 277 14.72 -21.40 -14.83
N PRO A 278 15.90 -21.73 -15.37
CA PRO A 278 17.12 -21.93 -14.57
C PRO A 278 17.71 -20.62 -14.05
N GLU A 279 17.49 -19.52 -14.76
CA GLU A 279 18.06 -18.22 -14.42
C GLU A 279 17.27 -17.56 -13.28
N LYS A 280 18.00 -17.15 -12.24
CA LYS A 280 17.43 -16.46 -11.08
C LYS A 280 17.76 -14.97 -11.17
N PRO A 281 16.77 -14.08 -11.35
CA PRO A 281 17.01 -12.66 -11.29
C PRO A 281 17.50 -12.24 -9.89
N THR A 282 18.24 -11.14 -9.81
CA THR A 282 18.62 -10.54 -8.54
C THR A 282 17.54 -9.55 -8.11
N VAL A 283 17.05 -9.70 -6.88
CA VAL A 283 15.91 -8.95 -6.37
C VAL A 283 16.24 -8.32 -5.02
N VAL A 284 16.26 -7.00 -4.96
CA VAL A 284 16.30 -6.25 -3.69
C VAL A 284 14.90 -6.17 -3.14
N ILE A 285 14.66 -6.56 -1.89
CA ILE A 285 13.32 -6.50 -1.28
C ILE A 285 13.11 -5.17 -0.59
N GLN A 286 12.11 -4.43 -1.05
CA GLN A 286 11.55 -3.28 -0.36
C GLN A 286 10.22 -3.67 0.26
N ASP A 287 10.20 -3.89 1.58
CA ASP A 287 8.97 -4.18 2.30
C ASP A 287 8.06 -2.94 2.39
N PRO A 288 6.82 -2.99 1.92
CA PRO A 288 5.85 -1.95 2.25
C PRO A 288 5.60 -1.91 3.76
N CYS A 289 5.48 -0.70 4.32
CA CYS A 289 5.24 -0.53 5.76
C CYS A 289 3.96 -1.26 6.23
N HIS A 290 2.90 -1.27 5.42
CA HIS A 290 1.66 -1.98 5.73
C HIS A 290 1.81 -3.51 5.71
N HIS A 291 2.69 -4.08 4.86
CA HIS A 291 3.05 -5.50 4.96
C HIS A 291 3.77 -5.83 6.27
N ARG A 292 4.72 -4.96 6.65
CA ARG A 292 5.59 -5.24 7.80
C ARG A 292 4.90 -4.96 9.12
N HIS A 293 4.23 -3.81 9.24
CA HIS A 293 3.74 -3.31 10.53
C HIS A 293 2.26 -3.55 10.78
N VAL A 294 1.44 -3.62 9.73
CA VAL A 294 -0.02 -3.80 9.85
C VAL A 294 -0.41 -5.25 9.60
N GLN A 295 -0.15 -5.76 8.40
CA GLN A 295 -0.52 -7.13 8.03
C GLN A 295 0.43 -8.19 8.59
N LYS A 296 1.70 -7.85 8.86
CA LYS A 296 2.78 -8.75 9.35
C LYS A 296 3.09 -9.91 8.39
N VAL A 297 2.91 -9.70 7.09
CA VAL A 297 3.07 -10.72 6.02
C VAL A 297 4.34 -10.56 5.19
N HIS A 298 5.24 -9.63 5.53
CA HIS A 298 6.47 -9.35 4.78
C HIS A 298 7.37 -10.59 4.59
N GLY A 299 7.34 -11.54 5.52
CA GLY A 299 8.05 -12.82 5.39
C GLY A 299 7.59 -13.66 4.21
N ALA A 300 6.32 -13.53 3.78
CA ALA A 300 5.78 -14.26 2.64
C ALA A 300 6.48 -13.86 1.33
N THR A 301 6.89 -12.61 1.15
CA THR A 301 7.66 -12.16 -0.03
C THR A 301 8.95 -12.96 -0.18
N ARG A 302 9.66 -13.24 0.91
CA ARG A 302 10.89 -14.04 0.92
C ARG A 302 10.62 -15.50 0.60
N ARG A 303 9.53 -16.03 1.13
CA ARG A 303 9.11 -17.43 0.86
C ARG A 303 8.82 -17.65 -0.61
N VAL A 304 8.03 -16.78 -1.24
CA VAL A 304 7.67 -16.94 -2.67
C VAL A 304 8.84 -16.72 -3.61
N LEU A 305 9.88 -15.97 -3.21
CA LEU A 305 11.07 -15.70 -4.02
C LEU A 305 12.24 -16.65 -3.75
N ARG A 306 12.21 -17.47 -2.69
CA ARG A 306 13.35 -18.27 -2.20
C ARG A 306 14.10 -19.02 -3.30
N ASP A 307 13.43 -19.82 -4.13
CA ASP A 307 14.06 -20.64 -5.16
C ASP A 307 13.99 -20.01 -6.56
N ARG A 308 13.47 -18.81 -6.66
CA ARG A 308 13.16 -18.09 -7.92
C ARG A 308 14.05 -16.88 -8.18
N ALA A 309 14.65 -16.35 -7.14
CA ALA A 309 15.49 -15.16 -7.24
C ALA A 309 16.67 -15.24 -6.27
N THR A 310 17.73 -14.48 -6.58
CA THR A 310 18.75 -14.14 -5.59
C THR A 310 18.26 -12.92 -4.82
N VAL A 311 17.83 -13.14 -3.57
CA VAL A 311 17.25 -12.10 -2.71
C VAL A 311 18.35 -11.30 -2.02
N ILE A 312 18.20 -9.98 -2.01
CA ILE A 312 19.03 -9.02 -1.28
C ILE A 312 18.15 -8.28 -0.30
N GLU A 313 18.54 -8.30 0.96
CA GLU A 313 17.87 -7.60 2.04
C GLU A 313 18.40 -6.18 2.19
N LEU A 314 17.52 -5.25 2.57
CA LEU A 314 17.89 -3.89 2.94
C LEU A 314 18.30 -3.82 4.42
N THR A 315 19.29 -3.01 4.72
CA THR A 315 19.78 -2.75 6.08
C THR A 315 19.16 -1.50 6.72
N ASP A 316 17.94 -1.16 6.33
CA ASP A 316 17.24 0.07 6.72
C ASP A 316 16.11 -0.15 7.73
N ASP A 317 16.04 -1.32 8.38
CA ASP A 317 15.03 -1.71 9.36
C ASP A 317 13.57 -1.64 8.85
N GLY A 318 13.39 -1.74 7.52
CA GLY A 318 12.07 -1.71 6.88
C GLY A 318 11.38 -0.34 6.96
N LEU A 319 12.15 0.74 6.93
CA LEU A 319 11.62 2.10 6.95
C LEU A 319 10.70 2.40 5.78
N CYS A 320 9.77 3.33 6.02
CA CYS A 320 8.81 3.80 5.03
C CYS A 320 9.50 4.38 3.79
N CYS A 321 8.86 4.22 2.62
CA CYS A 321 9.29 4.81 1.35
C CYS A 321 8.90 6.28 1.17
N GLY A 322 8.11 6.86 2.10
CA GLY A 322 7.65 8.24 2.03
C GLY A 322 6.35 8.48 1.25
N ALA A 323 5.83 7.51 0.51
CA ALA A 323 4.67 7.72 -0.37
C ALA A 323 3.36 8.13 0.37
N GLY A 324 2.96 7.34 1.40
CA GLY A 324 1.81 7.63 2.26
C GLY A 324 0.47 7.95 1.55
N GLY A 325 0.20 7.35 0.40
CA GLY A 325 -0.98 7.65 -0.41
C GLY A 325 -0.95 9.10 -0.94
N ALA A 326 -1.88 9.95 -0.50
CA ALA A 326 -1.93 11.37 -0.88
C ALA A 326 -0.86 12.23 -0.15
N TYR A 327 -0.17 11.68 0.84
CA TYR A 327 0.81 12.37 1.66
C TYR A 327 1.93 13.03 0.83
N SER A 328 2.51 12.29 -0.12
CA SER A 328 3.58 12.82 -0.97
C SER A 328 3.15 14.02 -1.82
N THR A 329 1.86 14.14 -2.11
CA THR A 329 1.30 15.31 -2.81
C THR A 329 1.06 16.49 -1.86
N LEU A 330 0.66 16.22 -0.61
CA LEU A 330 0.39 17.24 0.40
C LEU A 330 1.68 17.79 1.02
N HIS A 331 2.64 16.92 1.29
CA HIS A 331 3.89 17.22 1.98
C HIS A 331 5.12 16.78 1.14
N PRO A 332 5.28 17.32 -0.09
CA PRO A 332 6.24 16.78 -1.07
C PRO A 332 7.69 16.81 -0.57
N ARG A 333 8.14 17.88 0.11
CA ARG A 333 9.51 17.98 0.62
C ARG A 333 9.81 16.89 1.65
N LEU A 334 8.96 16.77 2.66
CA LEU A 334 9.15 15.77 3.72
C LEU A 334 9.02 14.34 3.18
N ALA A 335 8.14 14.12 2.20
CA ALA A 335 8.01 12.83 1.51
C ALA A 335 9.27 12.49 0.72
N GLU A 336 9.86 13.47 0.02
CA GLU A 336 11.11 13.32 -0.72
C GLU A 336 12.29 13.03 0.21
N ASP A 337 12.43 13.75 1.33
CA ASP A 337 13.49 13.52 2.32
C ASP A 337 13.43 12.07 2.87
N VAL A 338 12.21 11.56 3.14
CA VAL A 338 12.02 10.16 3.57
C VAL A 338 12.33 9.19 2.43
N ARG A 339 11.89 9.48 1.19
CA ARG A 339 12.18 8.66 0.00
C ARG A 339 13.67 8.56 -0.26
N ASP A 340 14.38 9.66 -0.23
CA ASP A 340 15.79 9.73 -0.61
C ASP A 340 16.67 8.88 0.33
N ARG A 341 16.30 8.78 1.61
CA ARG A 341 16.92 7.80 2.52
C ARG A 341 16.66 6.36 2.10
N LYS A 342 15.45 6.03 1.68
CA LYS A 342 15.10 4.70 1.18
C LYS A 342 15.84 4.40 -0.13
N VAL A 343 15.88 5.36 -1.05
CA VAL A 343 16.61 5.25 -2.33
C VAL A 343 18.10 5.00 -2.06
N SER A 344 18.72 5.76 -1.16
CA SER A 344 20.14 5.57 -0.79
C SER A 344 20.42 4.16 -0.26
N ALA A 345 19.51 3.60 0.56
CA ALA A 345 19.67 2.24 1.06
C ALA A 345 19.50 1.18 -0.06
N ILE A 346 18.57 1.41 -1.00
CA ILE A 346 18.37 0.53 -2.16
C ILE A 346 19.58 0.61 -3.11
N ASP A 347 20.08 1.80 -3.43
CA ASP A 347 21.24 2.01 -4.30
C ASP A 347 22.49 1.34 -3.72
N ALA A 348 22.74 1.50 -2.41
CA ALA A 348 23.83 0.81 -1.73
C ALA A 348 23.73 -0.72 -1.83
N ALA A 349 22.51 -1.27 -1.71
CA ALA A 349 22.27 -2.70 -1.87
C ALA A 349 22.46 -3.17 -3.33
N ILE A 350 22.02 -2.36 -4.30
CA ILE A 350 22.24 -2.62 -5.73
C ILE A 350 23.73 -2.58 -6.07
N ASP A 351 24.47 -1.58 -5.60
CA ASP A 351 25.90 -1.41 -5.89
C ASP A 351 26.72 -2.55 -5.28
N ALA A 352 26.39 -2.98 -4.06
CA ALA A 352 27.02 -4.14 -3.44
C ALA A 352 26.77 -5.45 -4.22
N ALA A 353 25.63 -5.54 -4.93
CA ALA A 353 25.26 -6.72 -5.72
C ALA A 353 25.78 -6.72 -7.14
N ARG A 354 26.20 -5.56 -7.68
CA ARG A 354 26.56 -5.38 -9.11
C ARG A 354 27.78 -6.16 -9.58
N ALA A 355 28.60 -6.76 -8.71
CA ALA A 355 29.76 -7.55 -9.11
C ALA A 355 29.32 -8.73 -10.02
N GLY A 356 29.29 -8.49 -11.35
CA GLY A 356 28.95 -9.49 -12.38
C GLY A 356 27.45 -9.68 -12.68
N ARG A 357 26.56 -8.79 -12.25
CA ARG A 357 25.10 -8.91 -12.46
C ARG A 357 24.53 -7.65 -13.11
N HIS A 358 23.71 -7.85 -14.18
CA HIS A 358 23.18 -6.74 -14.97
C HIS A 358 21.68 -6.49 -14.77
N ASP A 359 20.91 -7.50 -14.32
CA ASP A 359 19.45 -7.43 -14.17
C ASP A 359 19.06 -7.45 -12.70
N ILE A 360 19.21 -6.30 -12.02
CA ILE A 360 18.76 -6.14 -10.64
C ILE A 360 17.43 -5.39 -10.65
N MET A 361 16.43 -5.94 -9.97
CA MET A 361 15.13 -5.32 -9.77
C MET A 361 14.80 -5.13 -8.29
N VAL A 362 13.87 -4.22 -8.00
CA VAL A 362 13.40 -3.92 -6.64
C VAL A 362 11.98 -4.43 -6.49
N ALA A 363 11.75 -5.38 -5.58
CA ALA A 363 10.44 -5.95 -5.33
C ALA A 363 9.68 -5.15 -4.29
N SER A 364 8.44 -4.74 -4.62
CA SER A 364 7.52 -4.09 -3.68
C SER A 364 6.07 -4.44 -3.98
N ALA A 365 5.34 -4.91 -2.98
CA ALA A 365 3.94 -5.33 -3.09
C ALA A 365 2.96 -4.19 -2.74
N ASN A 366 3.30 -2.94 -3.05
CA ASN A 366 2.40 -1.81 -2.83
C ASN A 366 2.53 -0.75 -3.93
N PRO A 367 1.44 -0.38 -4.64
CA PRO A 367 1.49 0.54 -5.76
C PRO A 367 2.05 1.91 -5.36
N GLY A 368 1.67 2.46 -4.21
CA GLY A 368 2.16 3.75 -3.74
C GLY A 368 3.69 3.76 -3.58
N CYS A 369 4.27 2.70 -2.97
CA CYS A 369 5.71 2.56 -2.84
C CYS A 369 6.38 2.39 -4.20
N SER A 370 5.86 1.46 -5.04
CA SER A 370 6.43 1.18 -6.36
C SER A 370 6.44 2.42 -7.25
N MET A 371 5.34 3.18 -7.29
CA MET A 371 5.22 4.38 -8.10
C MET A 371 6.16 5.49 -7.63
N PHE A 372 6.25 5.71 -6.31
CA PHE A 372 7.04 6.79 -5.73
C PHE A 372 8.55 6.53 -5.83
N LEU A 373 8.97 5.26 -5.70
CA LEU A 373 10.35 4.85 -5.88
C LEU A 373 10.74 4.74 -7.36
N ALA A 374 9.82 4.32 -8.24
CA ALA A 374 10.05 4.35 -9.69
C ALA A 374 10.26 5.77 -10.22
N ALA A 375 9.57 6.77 -9.64
CA ALA A 375 9.78 8.18 -9.97
C ALA A 375 11.20 8.68 -9.62
N ALA A 376 11.92 7.98 -8.71
CA ALA A 376 13.33 8.19 -8.41
C ALA A 376 14.29 7.35 -9.29
N GLY A 377 13.76 6.63 -10.31
CA GLY A 377 14.56 5.86 -11.27
C GLY A 377 14.80 4.39 -10.89
N LEU A 378 14.19 3.88 -9.82
CA LEU A 378 14.39 2.49 -9.41
C LEU A 378 13.55 1.50 -10.26
N PRO A 379 14.12 0.32 -10.62
CA PRO A 379 13.46 -0.71 -11.44
C PRO A 379 12.46 -1.53 -10.60
N MET A 380 11.29 -0.97 -10.33
CA MET A 380 10.29 -1.54 -9.45
C MET A 380 9.49 -2.67 -10.10
N ARG A 381 9.26 -3.78 -9.38
CA ARG A 381 8.44 -4.91 -9.80
C ARG A 381 7.60 -5.42 -8.63
N HIS A 382 6.41 -5.95 -8.94
CA HIS A 382 5.63 -6.62 -7.91
C HIS A 382 6.14 -8.06 -7.69
N PRO A 383 6.25 -8.58 -6.44
CA PRO A 383 6.73 -9.94 -6.18
C PRO A 383 5.95 -11.03 -6.93
N VAL A 384 4.62 -10.90 -7.05
CA VAL A 384 3.78 -11.84 -7.80
C VAL A 384 4.14 -11.86 -9.28
N ASP A 385 4.45 -10.71 -9.88
CA ASP A 385 4.89 -10.63 -11.29
C ASP A 385 6.22 -11.36 -11.48
N ILE A 386 7.14 -11.24 -10.53
CA ILE A 386 8.42 -11.95 -10.56
C ILE A 386 8.18 -13.45 -10.50
N VAL A 387 7.35 -13.94 -9.59
CA VAL A 387 7.01 -15.36 -9.48
C VAL A 387 6.37 -15.86 -10.76
N ARG A 388 5.35 -15.16 -11.28
CA ARG A 388 4.67 -15.51 -12.54
C ARG A 388 5.68 -15.67 -13.69
N ASP A 389 6.62 -14.74 -13.84
CA ASP A 389 7.60 -14.72 -14.91
C ASP A 389 8.62 -15.87 -14.79
N THR A 390 8.79 -16.50 -13.60
CA THR A 390 9.62 -17.71 -13.44
C THR A 390 8.89 -19.00 -13.83
N ILE A 391 7.55 -18.97 -13.93
CA ILE A 391 6.70 -20.15 -14.15
C ILE A 391 6.16 -20.17 -15.58
N LEU A 392 5.68 -19.03 -16.07
CA LEU A 392 5.03 -18.89 -17.36
C LEU A 392 5.94 -18.19 -18.38
N PRO A 393 5.80 -18.48 -19.69
CA PRO A 393 6.51 -17.72 -20.71
C PRO A 393 6.23 -16.21 -20.55
N THR A 394 7.26 -15.41 -20.66
CA THR A 394 7.04 -13.96 -20.83
C THR A 394 6.47 -13.77 -22.23
N ASP A 395 5.37 -13.03 -22.32
CA ASP A 395 4.84 -12.61 -23.62
C ASP A 395 5.99 -12.01 -24.43
N ALA A 396 6.10 -12.40 -25.71
CA ALA A 396 7.24 -12.06 -26.60
C ALA A 396 7.40 -10.55 -26.83
N GLU A 397 6.53 -9.73 -26.25
CA GLU A 397 6.64 -8.29 -26.15
C GLU A 397 7.13 -7.88 -24.76
N GLY A 398 8.44 -7.97 -24.55
CA GLY A 398 9.13 -7.41 -23.40
C GLY A 398 8.78 -5.96 -23.19
N ASN A 399 7.77 -5.69 -22.40
CA ASN A 399 7.42 -4.34 -21.99
C ASN A 399 8.48 -3.86 -20.99
N ARG A 400 9.56 -3.22 -21.50
CA ARG A 400 10.41 -2.37 -20.68
C ARG A 400 9.59 -1.15 -20.25
N PRO A 401 9.74 -0.68 -18.99
CA PRO A 401 8.98 0.42 -18.43
C PRO A 401 9.11 1.72 -19.23
#